data_9cf2c9cc3c487ad3355d2271bae9c1f8
#
_entry.id   9cf2c9cc3c487ad3355d2271bae9c1f8
#
_cell.length_a   1.000
_cell.length_b   1.000
_cell.length_c   1.000
_cell.angle_alpha   90.00
_cell.angle_beta   90.00
_cell.angle_gamma   90.00
#
_symmetry.space_group_name_H-M   'P 1'
#
loop_
_entity.id
_entity.type
_entity.pdbx_description
1 polymer ?
#
loop_
_entity_poly.entity_id
_entity_poly.type
_entity_poly.pdbx_seq_one_letter_code
_entity_poly.pdbx_strand_id
1 'polypeptide(L)'
;DYQAGDNSRSVVTFEYAATTSWGSSFMFFDRLESDNGDYETYGEFIPRFKLIDFHSSFVKNLYFVPSVEMVANANVGNTNYLVGLGTDLDIRGFNYFQLNVFARNNDQGDNSWQTTVSWGLPLGTFYYDGFIDYATRVKNLMPGVDRKTQMNFTSQLKYDLAPHFGLDTK
;
A
#
# COMPACT_ATOMS: atom_id res chain seq x y z
N ASP A 1 5.97 -9.68 3.84
CA ASP A 1 6.34 -10.99 4.44
C ASP A 1 6.30 -10.87 5.95
N TYR A 2 5.19 -11.25 6.54
CA TYR A 2 5.06 -11.39 7.98
C TYR A 2 5.88 -12.61 8.42
N GLN A 3 7.14 -12.37 8.74
CA GLN A 3 8.05 -13.40 9.23
C GLN A 3 7.86 -13.57 10.72
N ALA A 4 6.74 -14.05 11.10
CA ALA A 4 6.61 -14.32 12.49
C ALA A 4 6.53 -15.81 12.78
N GLY A 5 7.15 -16.16 13.85
CA GLY A 5 7.50 -17.51 14.20
C GLY A 5 6.38 -18.45 14.61
N ASP A 6 5.11 -18.03 14.62
CA ASP A 6 3.99 -18.93 14.93
C ASP A 6 3.03 -19.04 13.75
N ASN A 7 2.59 -20.25 13.44
CA ASN A 7 1.66 -20.53 12.33
C ASN A 7 0.19 -20.29 12.70
N SER A 8 -0.14 -20.15 13.99
CA SER A 8 -1.49 -19.87 14.48
C SER A 8 -1.61 -18.41 14.88
N ARG A 9 -2.37 -17.62 14.10
CA ARG A 9 -2.52 -16.19 14.30
C ARG A 9 -3.92 -15.70 14.00
N SER A 10 -4.37 -14.78 14.82
CA SER A 10 -5.49 -13.92 14.51
C SER A 10 -4.99 -12.64 13.84
N VAL A 11 -5.66 -12.21 12.78
CA VAL A 11 -5.34 -10.96 12.07
C VAL A 11 -6.59 -10.12 11.98
N VAL A 12 -6.47 -8.85 12.40
CA VAL A 12 -7.50 -7.84 12.21
C VAL A 12 -6.91 -6.74 11.33
N THR A 13 -7.55 -6.50 10.18
CA THR A 13 -7.18 -5.45 9.24
C THR A 13 -8.21 -4.32 9.30
N PHE A 14 -7.73 -3.09 9.40
CA PHE A 14 -8.54 -1.90 9.18
C PHE A 14 -8.03 -1.18 7.94
N GLU A 15 -8.93 -0.87 7.01
CA GLU A 15 -8.63 -0.12 5.79
C GLU A 15 -9.53 1.11 5.68
N TYR A 16 -8.96 2.20 5.18
CA TYR A 16 -9.68 3.43 4.86
C TYR A 16 -9.16 4.01 3.55
N ALA A 17 -10.07 4.28 2.64
CA ALA A 17 -9.79 4.97 1.38
C ALA A 17 -10.76 6.12 1.18
N ALA A 18 -10.26 7.29 0.76
CA ALA A 18 -11.07 8.45 0.46
C ALA A 18 -10.54 9.21 -0.76
N THR A 19 -11.49 9.77 -1.52
CA THR A 19 -11.22 10.76 -2.56
C THR A 19 -11.84 12.09 -2.12
N THR A 20 -11.08 13.16 -2.27
CA THR A 20 -11.44 14.51 -1.82
C THR A 20 -11.14 15.54 -2.93
N SER A 21 -11.53 16.79 -2.71
CA SER A 21 -11.19 17.89 -3.64
C SER A 21 -9.68 18.16 -3.75
N TRP A 22 -8.91 17.86 -2.71
CA TRP A 22 -7.44 18.07 -2.69
C TRP A 22 -6.66 16.85 -3.21
N GLY A 23 -7.30 15.69 -3.40
CA GLY A 23 -6.65 14.48 -3.86
C GLY A 23 -7.28 13.23 -3.30
N SER A 24 -6.47 12.32 -2.76
CA SER A 24 -6.94 11.07 -2.16
C SER A 24 -6.10 10.68 -0.95
N SER A 25 -6.59 9.76 -0.16
CA SER A 25 -5.83 9.13 0.92
C SER A 25 -6.17 7.66 1.02
N PHE A 26 -5.17 6.89 1.36
CA PHE A 26 -5.31 5.48 1.74
C PHE A 26 -4.59 5.25 3.05
N MET A 27 -5.18 4.45 3.90
CA MET A 27 -4.59 4.03 5.17
C MET A 27 -5.03 2.59 5.45
N PHE A 28 -4.11 1.80 5.95
CA PHE A 28 -4.48 0.54 6.58
C PHE A 28 -3.58 0.27 7.78
N PHE A 29 -4.06 -0.58 8.66
CA PHE A 29 -3.21 -1.22 9.64
C PHE A 29 -3.70 -2.64 9.92
N ASP A 30 -2.74 -3.50 10.17
CA ASP A 30 -2.93 -4.89 10.55
C ASP A 30 -2.50 -5.06 12.01
N ARG A 31 -3.31 -5.74 12.76
CA ARG A 31 -2.94 -6.26 14.07
C ARG A 31 -2.92 -7.79 14.01
N LEU A 32 -1.76 -8.35 14.26
CA LEU A 32 -1.54 -9.79 14.31
C LEU A 32 -1.27 -10.20 15.75
N GLU A 33 -1.93 -11.25 16.20
CA GLU A 33 -1.71 -11.86 17.52
C GLU A 33 -1.57 -13.37 17.36
N SER A 34 -0.50 -13.90 17.92
CA SER A 34 -0.16 -15.33 17.90
C SER A 34 -0.56 -16.01 19.20
N ASP A 35 -0.86 -17.30 19.14
CA ASP A 35 -1.27 -18.08 20.32
C ASP A 35 -0.18 -18.14 21.41
N ASN A 36 1.09 -17.97 21.02
CA ASN A 36 2.23 -17.90 21.95
C ASN A 36 2.38 -16.53 22.65
N GLY A 37 1.50 -15.56 22.36
CA GLY A 37 1.51 -14.21 22.90
C GLY A 37 2.35 -13.20 22.11
N ASP A 38 2.99 -13.60 21.01
CA ASP A 38 3.65 -12.66 20.12
C ASP A 38 2.61 -11.83 19.37
N TYR A 39 2.95 -10.56 19.14
CA TYR A 39 2.10 -9.68 18.38
C TYR A 39 2.92 -8.81 17.42
N GLU A 40 2.25 -8.37 16.35
CA GLU A 40 2.78 -7.41 15.41
C GLU A 40 1.67 -6.43 14.99
N THR A 41 2.03 -5.17 14.85
CA THR A 41 1.18 -4.16 14.22
C THR A 41 1.94 -3.58 13.07
N TYR A 42 1.35 -3.59 11.88
CA TYR A 42 1.87 -2.94 10.70
C TYR A 42 0.84 -1.95 10.18
N GLY A 43 1.27 -0.80 9.70
CA GLY A 43 0.34 0.17 9.14
C GLY A 43 1.02 1.15 8.20
N GLU A 44 0.23 1.66 7.27
CA GLU A 44 0.62 2.67 6.31
C GLU A 44 -0.43 3.77 6.22
N PHE A 45 0.04 5.01 5.99
CA PHE A 45 -0.81 6.13 5.64
C PHE A 45 -0.22 6.85 4.42
N ILE A 46 -1.01 6.94 3.35
CA ILE A 46 -0.58 7.41 2.03
C ILE A 46 -1.55 8.49 1.53
N PRO A 47 -1.42 9.75 1.97
CA PRO A 47 -2.14 10.86 1.38
C PRO A 47 -1.51 11.26 0.03
N ARG A 48 -2.34 11.63 -0.94
CA ARG A 48 -1.93 12.07 -2.28
C ARG A 48 -2.51 13.46 -2.54
N PHE A 49 -1.67 14.48 -2.52
CA PHE A 49 -2.07 15.87 -2.74
C PHE A 49 -1.94 16.23 -4.20
N LYS A 50 -3.07 16.55 -4.85
CA LYS A 50 -3.09 16.88 -6.27
C LYS A 50 -2.37 18.20 -6.53
N LEU A 51 -1.34 18.16 -7.37
CA LEU A 51 -0.58 19.33 -7.82
C LEU A 51 -1.07 19.84 -9.17
N ILE A 52 -1.28 18.93 -10.12
CA ILE A 52 -1.65 19.25 -11.50
C ILE A 52 -2.74 18.28 -11.96
N ASP A 53 -3.69 18.79 -12.73
CA ASP A 53 -4.70 18.03 -13.45
C ASP A 53 -4.41 18.16 -14.96
N PHE A 54 -4.12 17.03 -15.61
CA PHE A 54 -3.81 16.97 -17.04
C PHE A 54 -5.06 16.60 -17.84
N HIS A 55 -5.98 17.50 -18.07
CA HIS A 55 -7.35 17.31 -18.57
C HIS A 55 -7.55 16.41 -19.80
N SER A 56 -6.52 15.88 -20.45
CA SER A 56 -6.70 15.19 -21.73
C SER A 56 -5.68 14.11 -22.07
N SER A 57 -4.92 13.59 -21.12
CA SER A 57 -3.86 12.64 -21.45
C SER A 57 -4.02 11.30 -20.75
N PHE A 58 -3.29 10.31 -21.23
CA PHE A 58 -3.08 9.03 -20.56
C PHE A 58 -2.64 9.20 -19.09
N VAL A 59 -1.85 10.25 -18.82
CA VAL A 59 -1.48 10.68 -17.45
C VAL A 59 -2.49 11.72 -17.00
N LYS A 60 -3.32 11.42 -15.99
CA LYS A 60 -4.42 12.29 -15.56
C LYS A 60 -3.99 13.41 -14.61
N ASN A 61 -3.15 13.09 -13.65
CA ASN A 61 -2.82 14.01 -12.57
C ASN A 61 -1.36 13.85 -12.17
N LEU A 62 -0.81 14.88 -11.54
CA LEU A 62 0.43 14.78 -10.76
C LEU A 62 0.11 15.02 -9.30
N TYR A 63 0.61 14.16 -8.42
CA TYR A 63 0.43 14.24 -6.98
C TYR A 63 1.77 14.38 -6.26
N PHE A 64 1.78 15.13 -5.18
CA PHE A 64 2.76 15.02 -4.12
C PHE A 64 2.26 13.97 -3.12
N VAL A 65 3.11 13.01 -2.79
CA VAL A 65 2.73 11.84 -2.00
C VAL A 65 3.71 11.65 -0.84
N PRO A 66 3.48 12.28 0.33
CA PRO A 66 4.14 11.85 1.55
C PRO A 66 3.48 10.55 2.03
N SER A 67 4.28 9.68 2.65
CA SER A 67 3.77 8.43 3.23
C SER A 67 4.55 8.07 4.48
N VAL A 68 3.91 7.34 5.37
CA VAL A 68 4.52 6.76 6.55
C VAL A 68 4.17 5.29 6.65
N GLU A 69 5.16 4.47 6.92
CA GLU A 69 5.02 3.06 7.23
C GLU A 69 5.49 2.81 8.66
N MET A 70 4.72 2.07 9.42
CA MET A 70 5.02 1.75 10.81
C MET A 70 4.90 0.26 11.03
N VAL A 71 5.89 -0.31 11.70
CA VAL A 71 5.81 -1.67 12.23
C VAL A 71 6.18 -1.64 13.71
N ALA A 72 5.47 -2.37 14.52
CA ALA A 72 5.77 -2.55 15.94
C ALA A 72 5.41 -3.95 16.40
N ASN A 73 6.31 -4.55 17.18
CA ASN A 73 6.09 -5.79 17.92
C ASN A 73 6.63 -5.64 19.34
N ALA A 74 6.63 -6.69 20.12
CA ALA A 74 7.10 -6.66 21.51
C ALA A 74 8.56 -6.19 21.68
N ASN A 75 9.39 -6.31 20.65
CA ASN A 75 10.84 -6.10 20.74
C ASN A 75 11.34 -4.92 19.88
N VAL A 76 10.63 -4.56 18.82
CA VAL A 76 11.08 -3.59 17.82
C VAL A 76 9.92 -2.72 17.38
N GLY A 77 10.17 -1.41 17.33
CA GLY A 77 9.36 -0.45 16.59
C GLY A 77 10.20 0.16 15.47
N ASN A 78 9.63 0.36 14.32
CA ASN A 78 10.30 0.94 13.15
C ASN A 78 9.34 1.84 12.38
N THR A 79 9.80 3.02 11.96
CA THR A 79 9.00 3.97 11.19
C THR A 79 9.79 4.47 9.99
N ASN A 80 9.30 4.17 8.80
CA ASN A 80 9.87 4.68 7.56
C ASN A 80 9.03 5.85 7.04
N TYR A 81 9.71 6.88 6.58
CA TYR A 81 9.08 8.03 5.93
C TYR A 81 9.38 7.99 4.44
N LEU A 82 8.35 8.13 3.62
CA LEU A 82 8.47 8.16 2.18
C LEU A 82 7.98 9.50 1.66
N VAL A 83 8.67 10.03 0.68
CA VAL A 83 8.22 11.22 -0.03
C VAL A 83 8.38 10.99 -1.53
N GLY A 84 7.34 11.29 -2.27
CA GLY A 84 7.34 10.96 -3.69
C GLY A 84 6.39 11.76 -4.55
N LEU A 85 6.37 11.37 -5.80
CA LEU A 85 5.41 11.82 -6.79
C LEU A 85 4.56 10.64 -7.25
N GLY A 86 3.31 10.93 -7.52
CA GLY A 86 2.34 9.94 -8.01
C GLY A 86 1.55 10.44 -9.18
N THR A 87 0.96 9.52 -9.91
CA THR A 87 0.05 9.82 -11.03
C THR A 87 -1.06 8.77 -11.11
N ASP A 88 -2.20 9.19 -11.67
CA ASP A 88 -3.24 8.28 -12.12
C ASP A 88 -3.12 8.12 -13.64
N LEU A 89 -3.20 6.89 -14.11
CA LEU A 89 -3.16 6.54 -15.53
C LEU A 89 -4.56 6.16 -16.04
N ASP A 90 -4.93 6.71 -17.20
CA ASP A 90 -6.16 6.36 -17.87
C ASP A 90 -5.98 5.07 -18.68
N ILE A 91 -6.22 3.95 -18.05
CA ILE A 91 -6.14 2.63 -18.67
C ILE A 91 -7.57 2.11 -18.87
N ARG A 92 -7.92 1.87 -20.12
CA ARG A 92 -9.26 1.39 -20.48
C ARG A 92 -9.63 0.12 -19.71
N GLY A 93 -10.77 0.17 -19.04
CA GLY A 93 -11.33 -0.94 -18.28
C GLY A 93 -11.01 -0.88 -16.78
N PHE A 94 -10.00 -0.14 -16.36
CA PHE A 94 -9.68 0.04 -14.95
C PHE A 94 -10.50 1.18 -14.34
N ASN A 95 -10.98 1.01 -13.13
CA ASN A 95 -11.57 2.08 -12.35
C ASN A 95 -10.50 3.06 -11.85
N TYR A 96 -9.34 2.51 -11.49
CA TYR A 96 -8.13 3.27 -11.21
C TYR A 96 -6.89 2.46 -11.55
N PHE A 97 -5.84 3.16 -11.94
CA PHE A 97 -4.50 2.63 -12.08
C PHE A 97 -3.53 3.73 -11.64
N GLN A 98 -2.83 3.48 -10.54
CA GLN A 98 -2.01 4.47 -9.87
C GLN A 98 -0.55 4.03 -9.89
N LEU A 99 0.34 5.00 -10.09
CA LEU A 99 1.78 4.82 -10.00
C LEU A 99 2.33 5.87 -9.04
N ASN A 100 3.09 5.44 -8.04
CA ASN A 100 3.82 6.30 -7.13
C ASN A 100 5.30 5.92 -7.11
N VAL A 101 6.18 6.90 -7.05
CA VAL A 101 7.64 6.70 -6.90
C VAL A 101 8.11 7.51 -5.71
N PHE A 102 8.80 6.86 -4.78
CA PHE A 102 9.21 7.42 -3.50
C PHE A 102 10.71 7.38 -3.29
N ALA A 103 11.25 8.46 -2.74
CA ALA A 103 12.45 8.41 -1.94
C ALA A 103 12.07 7.96 -0.53
N ARG A 104 12.76 6.96 -0.02
CA ARG A 104 12.43 6.25 1.21
C ARG A 104 13.52 6.51 2.25
N ASN A 105 13.16 7.20 3.33
CA ASN A 105 13.99 7.38 4.51
C ASN A 105 13.68 6.23 5.48
N ASN A 106 14.55 5.24 5.50
CA ASN A 106 14.41 4.08 6.37
C ASN A 106 14.89 4.43 7.79
N ASP A 107 14.13 4.01 8.79
CA ASP A 107 14.53 4.13 10.19
C ASP A 107 15.83 3.38 10.48
N GLN A 108 16.04 2.27 9.77
CA GLN A 108 17.26 1.46 9.86
C GLN A 108 17.89 1.33 8.47
N GLY A 109 19.20 1.55 8.40
CA GLY A 109 20.00 1.47 7.19
C GLY A 109 19.94 2.73 6.32
N ASP A 110 20.50 2.64 5.13
CA ASP A 110 20.56 3.75 4.18
C ASP A 110 19.20 4.02 3.53
N ASN A 111 19.03 5.23 3.01
CA ASN A 111 17.87 5.59 2.20
C ASN A 111 17.77 4.71 0.94
N SER A 112 16.57 4.51 0.48
CA SER A 112 16.27 3.68 -0.68
C SER A 112 15.16 4.29 -1.55
N TRP A 113 14.74 3.59 -2.59
CA TRP A 113 13.64 3.97 -3.46
C TRP A 113 12.56 2.91 -3.43
N GLN A 114 11.32 3.35 -3.56
CA GLN A 114 10.18 2.46 -3.72
C GLN A 114 9.31 2.93 -4.88
N THR A 115 8.79 1.97 -5.62
CA THR A 115 7.74 2.20 -6.62
C THR A 115 6.54 1.36 -6.23
N THR A 116 5.38 2.01 -6.16
CA THR A 116 4.10 1.36 -5.89
C THR A 116 3.18 1.51 -7.09
N VAL A 117 2.65 0.41 -7.57
CA VAL A 117 1.56 0.37 -8.57
C VAL A 117 0.35 -0.23 -7.92
N SER A 118 -0.81 0.43 -8.05
CA SER A 118 -2.08 -0.10 -7.56
C SER A 118 -3.17 0.01 -8.63
N TRP A 119 -4.10 -0.93 -8.63
CA TRP A 119 -5.14 -1.02 -9.64
C TRP A 119 -6.47 -1.52 -9.09
N GLY A 120 -7.55 -1.17 -9.79
CA GLY A 120 -8.89 -1.71 -9.59
C GLY A 120 -9.56 -1.95 -10.93
N LEU A 121 -9.89 -3.19 -11.23
CA LEU A 121 -10.43 -3.65 -12.50
C LEU A 121 -11.80 -4.32 -12.28
N PRO A 122 -12.91 -3.68 -12.69
CA PRO A 122 -14.22 -4.34 -12.67
C PRO A 122 -14.30 -5.38 -13.78
N LEU A 123 -14.82 -6.57 -13.44
CA LEU A 123 -14.98 -7.72 -14.33
C LEU A 123 -16.43 -8.26 -14.21
N GLY A 124 -17.42 -7.42 -14.50
CA GLY A 124 -18.83 -7.74 -14.31
C GLY A 124 -19.21 -7.82 -12.84
N THR A 125 -19.60 -9.01 -12.37
CA THR A 125 -19.87 -9.28 -10.94
C THR A 125 -18.61 -9.51 -10.11
N PHE A 126 -17.45 -9.59 -10.76
CA PHE A 126 -16.16 -9.66 -10.09
C PHE A 126 -15.45 -8.33 -10.08
N TYR A 127 -14.59 -8.13 -9.09
CA TYR A 127 -13.69 -6.99 -9.00
C TYR A 127 -12.29 -7.50 -8.66
N TYR A 128 -11.32 -7.17 -9.50
CA TYR A 128 -9.92 -7.54 -9.31
C TYR A 128 -9.12 -6.30 -8.94
N ASP A 129 -8.58 -6.26 -7.76
CA ASP A 129 -7.73 -5.17 -7.29
C ASP A 129 -6.45 -5.69 -6.65
N GLY A 130 -5.52 -4.77 -6.46
CA GLY A 130 -4.27 -5.11 -5.83
C GLY A 130 -3.22 -4.02 -5.94
N PHE A 131 -2.01 -4.37 -5.51
CA PHE A 131 -0.84 -3.52 -5.63
C PHE A 131 0.45 -4.32 -5.77
N ILE A 132 1.48 -3.64 -6.26
CA ILE A 132 2.87 -4.10 -6.27
C ILE A 132 3.72 -3.01 -5.66
N ASP A 133 4.51 -3.35 -4.63
CA ASP A 133 5.60 -2.54 -4.14
C ASP A 133 6.93 -3.14 -4.57
N TYR A 134 7.76 -2.32 -5.15
CA TYR A 134 9.13 -2.65 -5.49
C TYR A 134 10.06 -1.69 -4.74
N ALA A 135 10.75 -2.19 -3.72
CA ALA A 135 11.70 -1.43 -2.92
C ALA A 135 13.13 -1.85 -3.23
N THR A 136 14.00 -0.88 -3.50
CA THR A 136 15.40 -1.14 -3.79
C THR A 136 16.16 -1.58 -2.54
N ARG A 137 17.35 -2.15 -2.73
CA ARG A 137 18.25 -2.59 -1.68
C ARG A 137 18.48 -1.48 -0.64
N VAL A 138 18.48 -1.84 0.63
CA VAL A 138 18.90 -1.00 1.75
C VAL A 138 20.26 -1.49 2.23
N LYS A 139 21.26 -0.61 2.24
CA LYS A 139 22.58 -0.90 2.79
C LYS A 139 22.62 -0.54 4.27
N ASN A 140 23.61 -1.08 4.97
CA ASN A 140 23.90 -0.73 6.37
C ASN A 140 22.69 -0.92 7.32
N LEU A 141 21.84 -1.92 7.05
CA LEU A 141 20.72 -2.23 7.94
C LEU A 141 21.21 -2.56 9.37
N MET A 142 22.32 -3.29 9.43
CA MET A 142 23.16 -3.54 10.63
C MET A 142 24.61 -3.63 10.14
N PRO A 143 25.63 -3.55 11.01
CA PRO A 143 27.02 -3.73 10.61
C PRO A 143 27.22 -5.00 9.76
N GLY A 144 27.57 -4.82 8.49
CA GLY A 144 27.77 -5.92 7.54
C GLY A 144 26.51 -6.60 6.98
N VAL A 145 25.33 -6.07 7.28
CA VAL A 145 24.05 -6.62 6.82
C VAL A 145 23.32 -5.63 5.93
N ASP A 146 22.97 -6.07 4.74
CA ASP A 146 22.16 -5.33 3.79
C ASP A 146 20.83 -6.06 3.53
N ARG A 147 19.75 -5.31 3.37
CA ARG A 147 18.49 -5.85 2.88
C ARG A 147 18.49 -5.82 1.36
N LYS A 148 18.24 -6.94 0.72
CA LYS A 148 18.12 -7.03 -0.74
C LYS A 148 16.90 -6.25 -1.22
N THR A 149 16.88 -5.95 -2.53
CA THR A 149 15.66 -5.52 -3.23
C THR A 149 14.50 -6.45 -2.91
N GLN A 150 13.37 -5.86 -2.62
CA GLN A 150 12.14 -6.56 -2.25
C GLN A 150 11.01 -6.22 -3.22
N MET A 151 10.15 -7.18 -3.45
CA MET A 151 8.90 -6.99 -4.16
C MET A 151 7.77 -7.61 -3.31
N ASN A 152 6.76 -6.81 -3.05
CA ASN A 152 5.51 -7.26 -2.46
C ASN A 152 4.42 -7.19 -3.52
N PHE A 153 3.77 -8.30 -3.82
CA PHE A 153 2.64 -8.37 -4.74
C PHE A 153 1.43 -8.92 -3.98
N THR A 154 0.38 -8.12 -3.94
CA THR A 154 -0.90 -8.51 -3.33
C THR A 154 -2.01 -8.26 -4.33
N SER A 155 -2.90 -9.24 -4.49
CA SER A 155 -4.09 -9.08 -5.32
C SER A 155 -5.27 -9.86 -4.77
N GLN A 156 -6.48 -9.37 -5.03
CA GLN A 156 -7.73 -9.94 -4.58
C GLN A 156 -8.70 -10.03 -5.74
N LEU A 157 -9.41 -11.15 -5.84
CA LEU A 157 -10.58 -11.29 -6.68
C LEU A 157 -11.82 -11.33 -5.79
N LYS A 158 -12.60 -10.26 -5.85
CA LYS A 158 -13.82 -10.07 -5.06
C LYS A 158 -15.04 -10.40 -5.90
N TYR A 159 -16.06 -11.02 -5.31
CA TYR A 159 -17.33 -11.31 -5.94
C TYR A 159 -18.44 -10.48 -5.27
N ASP A 160 -19.22 -9.74 -6.06
CA ASP A 160 -20.34 -8.97 -5.54
C ASP A 160 -21.54 -9.88 -5.28
N LEU A 161 -21.87 -10.05 -4.01
CA LEU A 161 -23.02 -10.84 -3.57
C LEU A 161 -24.32 -10.02 -3.51
N ALA A 162 -24.25 -8.69 -3.50
CA ALA A 162 -25.40 -7.83 -3.27
C ALA A 162 -26.55 -8.06 -4.25
N PRO A 163 -26.31 -8.26 -5.57
CA PRO A 163 -27.40 -8.55 -6.51
C PRO A 163 -28.19 -9.80 -6.16
N HIS A 164 -27.56 -10.81 -5.53
CA HIS A 164 -28.23 -12.05 -5.14
C HIS A 164 -29.19 -11.85 -3.96
N PHE A 165 -29.02 -10.78 -3.20
CA PHE A 165 -29.86 -10.41 -2.08
C PHE A 165 -30.80 -9.25 -2.39
N GLY A 166 -30.89 -8.81 -3.66
CA GLY A 166 -31.68 -7.66 -4.08
C GLY A 166 -31.20 -6.33 -3.51
N LEU A 167 -29.91 -6.23 -3.19
CA LEU A 167 -29.27 -5.02 -2.70
C LEU A 167 -28.55 -4.32 -3.85
N ASP A 168 -28.70 -3.00 -3.91
CA ASP A 168 -27.91 -2.16 -4.82
C ASP A 168 -26.57 -1.80 -4.18
N THR A 169 -25.48 -2.19 -4.80
CA THR A 169 -24.16 -1.66 -4.46
C THR A 169 -23.87 -0.44 -5.33
N LYS A 170 -23.86 0.72 -4.71
CA LYS A 170 -23.42 1.98 -5.33
C LYS A 170 -22.02 2.34 -4.92
#